data_7aeb2f73a3db9be88091fd33609abe8e
#
_entry.id   7aeb2f73a3db9be88091fd33609abe8e
#
_cell.length_a   1.000
_cell.length_b   1.000
_cell.length_c   1.000
_cell.angle_alpha   90.00
_cell.angle_beta   90.00
_cell.angle_gamma   90.00
#
_symmetry.space_group_name_H-M   'P 1'
#
loop_
_entity.id
_entity.type
_entity.pdbx_description
1 polymer ?
#
loop_
_entity_poly.entity_id
_entity_poly.type
_entity_poly.pdbx_seq_one_letter_code
_entity_poly.pdbx_strand_id
1 'polypeptide(L)'
;MTAERRAPGAGQGGRAIHQNLVMRRVLNPLVVLLGRAPVLYVRGRRSGKRRAVPMDPPFEWEGSRYLVSPLGDGNWARNLRAVGEGELRIGHQIEHFRADELHGAEHDAVVTAYANTIICGCRRYMRMLPDPADHPVFRIEPRR
;
A
#
# COMPACT_ATOMS: atom_id res chain seq x y z
N MET A 1 -2.55 38.56 -11.47
CA MET A 1 -2.02 37.27 -10.96
C MET A 1 -2.95 36.16 -11.41
N THR A 2 -2.57 35.47 -12.45
CA THR A 2 -3.29 34.29 -12.91
C THR A 2 -2.86 33.12 -12.04
N ALA A 3 -3.74 32.65 -11.17
CA ALA A 3 -3.55 31.39 -10.50
C ALA A 3 -3.61 30.30 -11.57
N GLU A 4 -2.50 29.63 -11.83
CA GLU A 4 -2.49 28.43 -12.64
C GLU A 4 -3.33 27.36 -11.93
N ARG A 5 -4.52 27.17 -12.42
CA ARG A 5 -5.34 26.03 -12.02
C ARG A 5 -4.71 24.79 -12.61
N ARG A 6 -3.96 24.06 -11.78
CA ARG A 6 -3.55 22.71 -12.15
C ARG A 6 -4.82 21.90 -12.41
N ALA A 7 -4.91 21.36 -13.60
CA ALA A 7 -6.00 20.48 -13.97
C ALA A 7 -6.08 19.30 -12.98
N PRO A 8 -7.24 19.03 -12.40
CA PRO A 8 -7.42 17.83 -11.59
C PRO A 8 -7.42 16.62 -12.53
N GLY A 9 -6.46 15.73 -12.38
CA GLY A 9 -6.51 14.47 -13.11
C GLY A 9 -5.22 13.98 -13.77
N ALA A 10 -4.18 14.77 -13.84
CA ALA A 10 -2.90 14.20 -14.20
C ALA A 10 -2.40 13.40 -12.98
N GLY A 11 -2.29 12.09 -13.11
CA GLY A 11 -1.88 11.17 -12.04
C GLY A 11 -0.66 11.67 -11.27
N GLN A 12 -0.94 12.51 -10.31
CA GLN A 12 0.10 13.03 -9.43
C GLN A 12 0.41 11.91 -8.46
N GLY A 13 1.54 11.26 -8.71
CA GLY A 13 2.10 10.40 -7.71
C GLY A 13 2.19 11.17 -6.40
N GLY A 14 1.47 10.70 -5.38
CA GLY A 14 1.57 11.26 -4.04
C GLY A 14 3.02 11.20 -3.54
N ARG A 15 3.29 11.92 -2.46
CA ARG A 15 4.61 11.85 -1.82
C ARG A 15 4.88 10.45 -1.31
N ALA A 16 6.10 9.98 -1.45
CA ALA A 16 6.53 8.69 -0.98
C ALA A 16 7.87 8.78 -0.24
N ILE A 17 8.01 7.95 0.79
CA ILE A 17 9.26 7.78 1.51
C ILE A 17 10.01 6.60 0.89
N HIS A 18 11.22 6.84 0.42
CA HIS A 18 12.06 5.80 -0.12
C HIS A 18 12.80 5.07 1.00
N GLN A 19 12.67 3.75 1.01
CA GLN A 19 13.44 2.92 1.91
C GLN A 19 14.92 2.98 1.56
N ASN A 20 15.76 2.89 2.58
CA ASN A 20 17.18 2.78 2.38
C ASN A 20 17.51 1.57 1.49
N LEU A 21 18.46 1.74 0.57
CA LEU A 21 18.85 0.70 -0.38
C LEU A 21 19.31 -0.59 0.31
N VAL A 22 19.99 -0.48 1.45
CA VAL A 22 20.43 -1.62 2.26
C VAL A 22 19.22 -2.40 2.81
N MET A 23 18.21 -1.70 3.32
CA MET A 23 16.97 -2.31 3.81
C MET A 23 16.24 -3.08 2.70
N ARG A 24 16.18 -2.49 1.52
CA ARG A 24 15.50 -3.12 0.37
C ARG A 24 16.24 -4.36 -0.15
N ARG A 25 17.58 -4.32 -0.16
CA ARG A 25 18.40 -5.40 -0.74
C ARG A 25 18.72 -6.52 0.23
N VAL A 26 18.82 -6.23 1.53
CA VAL A 26 19.28 -7.18 2.53
C VAL A 26 18.13 -7.65 3.42
N LEU A 27 17.41 -6.73 4.07
CA LEU A 27 16.38 -7.10 5.04
C LEU A 27 15.10 -7.62 4.39
N ASN A 28 14.63 -6.99 3.32
CA ASN A 28 13.40 -7.44 2.68
C ASN A 28 13.49 -8.88 2.12
N PRO A 29 14.55 -9.26 1.38
CA PRO A 29 14.70 -10.65 0.95
C PRO A 29 14.81 -11.64 2.11
N LEU A 30 15.51 -11.28 3.18
CA LEU A 30 15.65 -12.13 4.36
C LEU A 30 14.33 -12.35 5.07
N VAL A 31 13.54 -11.30 5.26
CA VAL A 31 12.21 -11.38 5.88
C VAL A 31 11.27 -12.25 5.05
N VAL A 32 11.29 -12.10 3.73
CA VAL A 32 10.52 -12.93 2.82
C VAL A 32 10.96 -14.40 2.89
N LEU A 33 12.26 -14.65 2.89
CA LEU A 33 12.83 -15.99 2.96
C LEU A 33 12.43 -16.72 4.25
N LEU A 34 12.36 -16.00 5.37
CA LEU A 34 11.93 -16.56 6.65
C LEU A 34 10.42 -16.79 6.74
N GLY A 35 9.65 -16.36 5.75
CA GLY A 35 8.20 -16.55 5.70
C GLY A 35 7.42 -15.85 6.80
N ARG A 36 8.01 -14.88 7.49
CA ARG A 36 7.40 -14.19 8.64
C ARG A 36 6.50 -13.02 8.25
N ALA A 37 6.76 -12.41 7.10
CA ALA A 37 5.95 -11.30 6.62
C ALA A 37 5.04 -11.74 5.48
N PRO A 38 3.82 -11.19 5.41
CA PRO A 38 3.00 -11.32 4.21
C PRO A 38 3.72 -10.77 2.99
N VAL A 39 3.48 -11.38 1.83
CA VAL A 39 4.05 -10.93 0.56
C VAL A 39 2.91 -10.60 -0.38
N LEU A 40 2.89 -9.35 -0.83
CA LEU A 40 2.01 -8.91 -1.90
C LEU A 40 2.66 -9.21 -3.25
N TYR A 41 1.93 -9.92 -4.10
CA TYR A 41 2.30 -10.07 -5.50
C TYR A 41 1.34 -9.23 -6.36
N VAL A 42 1.91 -8.35 -7.13
CA VAL A 42 1.16 -7.49 -8.05
C VAL A 42 1.94 -7.36 -9.36
N ARG A 43 1.22 -7.30 -10.48
CA ARG A 43 1.87 -7.10 -11.78
C ARG A 43 2.31 -5.65 -11.96
N GLY A 44 3.51 -5.47 -12.50
CA GLY A 44 4.00 -4.16 -12.86
C GLY A 44 3.10 -3.52 -13.94
N ARG A 45 2.68 -2.29 -13.72
CA ARG A 45 1.79 -1.56 -14.63
C ARG A 45 2.37 -1.31 -16.02
N ARG A 46 3.70 -1.36 -16.13
CA ARG A 46 4.41 -1.16 -17.41
C ARG A 46 4.96 -2.46 -18.00
N SER A 47 5.54 -3.31 -17.16
CA SER A 47 6.21 -4.52 -17.62
C SER A 47 5.30 -5.74 -17.67
N GLY A 48 4.18 -5.74 -16.94
CA GLY A 48 3.32 -6.91 -16.72
C GLY A 48 3.97 -8.01 -15.89
N LYS A 49 5.20 -7.82 -15.43
CA LYS A 49 5.92 -8.80 -14.62
C LYS A 49 5.40 -8.82 -13.19
N ARG A 50 5.33 -10.03 -12.63
CA ARG A 50 4.96 -10.23 -11.22
C ARG A 50 6.02 -9.63 -10.31
N ARG A 51 5.58 -8.75 -9.42
CA ARG A 51 6.44 -8.10 -8.43
C ARG A 51 6.05 -8.58 -7.03
N ALA A 52 7.05 -8.90 -6.22
CA ALA A 52 6.86 -9.29 -4.82
C ALA A 52 7.26 -8.14 -3.89
N VAL A 53 6.38 -7.83 -2.95
CA VAL A 53 6.61 -6.76 -1.97
C VAL A 53 6.28 -7.30 -0.58
N PRO A 54 7.23 -7.29 0.37
CA PRO A 54 6.92 -7.57 1.76
C PRO A 54 5.94 -6.53 2.31
N MET A 55 4.94 -6.98 3.04
CA MET A 55 3.87 -6.14 3.56
C MET A 55 3.62 -6.45 5.02
N ASP A 56 3.05 -5.46 5.74
CA ASP A 56 2.37 -5.76 6.98
C ASP A 56 1.08 -6.54 6.69
N PRO A 57 0.55 -7.30 7.66
CA PRO A 57 -0.75 -7.95 7.49
C PRO A 57 -1.82 -6.94 7.09
N PRO A 58 -2.83 -7.35 6.30
CA PRO A 58 -3.93 -6.46 5.98
C PRO A 58 -4.57 -5.87 7.23
N PHE A 59 -4.89 -4.61 7.17
CA PHE A 59 -5.54 -3.91 8.27
C PHE A 59 -7.04 -4.26 8.29
N GLU A 60 -7.48 -4.87 9.37
CA GLU A 60 -8.89 -5.20 9.57
C GLU A 60 -9.58 -4.09 10.37
N TRP A 61 -10.65 -3.55 9.81
CA TRP A 61 -11.42 -2.51 10.44
C TRP A 61 -12.87 -2.55 9.95
N GLU A 62 -13.79 -2.52 10.91
CA GLU A 62 -15.24 -2.54 10.66
C GLU A 62 -15.70 -3.61 9.64
N GLY A 63 -15.16 -4.81 9.79
CA GLY A 63 -15.55 -5.97 8.97
C GLY A 63 -14.94 -6.03 7.58
N SER A 64 -14.07 -5.11 7.23
CA SER A 64 -13.35 -5.11 5.96
C SER A 64 -11.84 -5.19 6.16
N ARG A 65 -11.14 -5.58 5.10
CA ARG A 65 -9.69 -5.63 5.09
C ARG A 65 -9.12 -4.61 4.12
N TYR A 66 -8.03 -3.99 4.53
CA TYR A 66 -7.41 -2.92 3.77
C TYR A 66 -5.90 -3.11 3.65
N LEU A 67 -5.36 -2.72 2.53
CA LEU A 67 -3.92 -2.49 2.36
C LEU A 67 -3.69 -0.99 2.45
N VAL A 68 -2.94 -0.57 3.44
CA VAL A 68 -2.59 0.84 3.66
C VAL A 68 -1.11 1.03 3.37
N SER A 69 -0.75 2.10 2.67
CA SER A 69 0.64 2.42 2.39
C SER A 69 1.17 3.48 3.37
N PRO A 70 1.90 3.07 4.42
CA PRO A 70 2.46 4.05 5.37
C PRO A 70 3.59 4.88 4.76
N LEU A 71 4.28 4.35 3.74
CA LEU A 71 5.40 5.01 3.08
C LEU A 71 4.99 5.96 1.95
N GLY A 72 3.69 6.08 1.68
CA GLY A 72 3.17 6.94 0.63
C GLY A 72 2.87 6.21 -0.68
N ASP A 73 2.72 6.96 -1.76
CA ASP A 73 2.30 6.45 -3.07
C ASP A 73 3.49 5.81 -3.81
N GLY A 74 3.92 4.65 -3.34
CA GLY A 74 5.02 3.89 -3.92
C GLY A 74 4.61 3.00 -5.10
N ASN A 75 5.57 2.24 -5.61
CA ASN A 75 5.38 1.44 -6.82
C ASN A 75 4.28 0.37 -6.66
N TRP A 76 4.20 -0.31 -5.53
CA TRP A 76 3.19 -1.35 -5.35
C TRP A 76 1.76 -0.77 -5.39
N ALA A 77 1.57 0.41 -4.78
CA ALA A 77 0.27 1.08 -4.79
C ALA A 77 -0.11 1.52 -6.20
N ARG A 78 0.83 2.07 -6.94
CA ARG A 78 0.63 2.47 -8.34
C ARG A 78 0.31 1.28 -9.24
N ASN A 79 1.00 0.17 -9.05
CA ASN A 79 0.76 -1.06 -9.78
C ASN A 79 -0.63 -1.64 -9.44
N LEU A 80 -0.97 -1.69 -8.17
CA LEU A 80 -2.26 -2.21 -7.72
C LEU A 80 -3.43 -1.35 -8.22
N ARG A 81 -3.25 -0.04 -8.21
CA ARG A 81 -4.23 0.91 -8.78
C ARG A 81 -4.49 0.63 -10.26
N ALA A 82 -3.42 0.39 -11.02
CA ALA A 82 -3.53 0.16 -12.45
C ALA A 82 -4.15 -1.20 -12.79
N VAL A 83 -3.86 -2.24 -12.01
CA VAL A 83 -4.27 -3.62 -12.29
C VAL A 83 -5.59 -3.98 -11.60
N GLY A 84 -5.82 -3.49 -10.37
CA GLY A 84 -7.05 -3.72 -9.61
C GLY A 84 -7.15 -5.08 -8.94
N GLU A 85 -6.11 -5.90 -8.99
CA GLU A 85 -6.08 -7.23 -8.38
C GLU A 85 -4.66 -7.64 -8.04
N GLY A 86 -4.53 -8.60 -7.14
CA GLY A 86 -3.24 -9.13 -6.74
C GLY A 86 -3.38 -10.44 -5.97
N GLU A 87 -2.26 -10.90 -5.46
CA GLU A 87 -2.18 -12.09 -4.62
C GLU A 87 -1.48 -11.72 -3.31
N LEU A 88 -1.97 -12.28 -2.22
CA LEU A 88 -1.36 -12.11 -0.90
C LEU A 88 -0.97 -13.47 -0.36
N ARG A 89 0.31 -13.67 -0.11
CA ARG A 89 0.82 -14.86 0.55
C ARG A 89 0.99 -14.58 2.05
N ILE A 90 0.34 -15.39 2.86
CA ILE A 90 0.50 -15.37 4.32
C ILE A 90 0.87 -16.80 4.74
N GLY A 91 2.09 -16.99 5.21
CA GLY A 91 2.63 -18.32 5.45
C GLY A 91 2.69 -19.14 4.16
N HIS A 92 1.97 -20.26 4.12
CA HIS A 92 1.90 -21.14 2.95
C HIS A 92 0.65 -20.93 2.09
N GLN A 93 -0.23 -20.03 2.51
CA GLN A 93 -1.49 -19.78 1.82
C GLN A 93 -1.37 -18.57 0.90
N ILE A 94 -1.93 -18.72 -0.30
CA ILE A 94 -2.02 -17.63 -1.29
C ILE A 94 -3.49 -17.32 -1.51
N GLU A 95 -3.84 -16.06 -1.32
CA GLU A 95 -5.17 -15.54 -1.57
C GLU A 95 -5.14 -14.60 -2.78
N HIS A 96 -6.01 -14.86 -3.75
CA HIS A 96 -6.27 -13.93 -4.85
C HIS A 96 -7.34 -12.93 -4.41
N PHE A 97 -7.09 -11.65 -4.65
CA PHE A 97 -8.02 -10.61 -4.23
C PHE A 97 -8.25 -9.56 -5.32
N ARG A 98 -9.39 -8.89 -5.22
CA ARG A 98 -9.66 -7.64 -5.90
C ARG A 98 -9.36 -6.49 -4.96
N ALA A 99 -8.90 -5.38 -5.52
CA ALA A 99 -8.58 -4.18 -4.77
C ALA A 99 -9.33 -2.98 -5.34
N ASP A 100 -10.02 -2.28 -4.46
CA ASP A 100 -10.66 -1.00 -4.77
C ASP A 100 -9.98 0.11 -3.97
N GLU A 101 -9.43 1.09 -4.67
CA GLU A 101 -8.82 2.24 -4.00
C GLU A 101 -9.90 3.13 -3.39
N LEU A 102 -9.74 3.46 -2.12
CA LEU A 102 -10.65 4.35 -1.42
C LEU A 102 -10.30 5.82 -1.65
N HIS A 103 -11.33 6.66 -1.63
CA HIS A 103 -11.20 8.11 -1.75
C HIS A 103 -12.14 8.81 -0.78
N GLY A 104 -11.85 10.08 -0.48
CA GLY A 104 -12.72 10.93 0.33
C GLY A 104 -12.82 10.51 1.80
N ALA A 105 -14.00 10.66 2.36
CA ALA A 105 -14.22 10.45 3.80
C ALA A 105 -13.96 9.01 4.25
N GLU A 106 -14.30 8.02 3.44
CA GLU A 106 -14.03 6.62 3.74
C GLU A 106 -12.52 6.34 3.80
N HIS A 107 -11.76 6.86 2.83
CA HIS A 107 -10.31 6.79 2.82
C HIS A 107 -9.72 7.39 4.10
N ASP A 108 -10.12 8.61 4.44
CA ASP A 108 -9.58 9.33 5.59
C ASP A 108 -9.90 8.64 6.91
N ALA A 109 -11.10 8.06 7.03
CA ALA A 109 -11.49 7.27 8.20
C ALA A 109 -10.60 6.04 8.40
N VAL A 110 -10.29 5.32 7.33
CA VAL A 110 -9.40 4.15 7.39
C VAL A 110 -7.98 4.57 7.75
N VAL A 111 -7.44 5.63 7.16
CA VAL A 111 -6.10 6.14 7.48
C VAL A 111 -6.01 6.55 8.95
N THR A 112 -7.02 7.24 9.47
CA THR A 112 -7.07 7.65 10.87
C THR A 112 -7.10 6.44 11.81
N ALA A 113 -7.96 5.47 11.53
CA ALA A 113 -8.04 4.24 12.33
C ALA A 113 -6.71 3.46 12.28
N TYR A 114 -6.12 3.35 11.12
CA TYR A 114 -4.81 2.71 10.93
C TYR A 114 -3.74 3.41 11.76
N ALA A 115 -3.63 4.72 11.67
CA ALA A 115 -2.64 5.51 12.41
C ALA A 115 -2.77 5.36 13.92
N ASN A 116 -3.99 5.20 14.43
CA ASN A 116 -4.26 5.04 15.86
C ASN A 116 -3.97 3.65 16.40
N THR A 117 -3.98 2.63 15.54
CA THR A 117 -3.82 1.23 15.95
C THR A 117 -2.43 0.67 15.72
N ILE A 118 -1.60 1.30 14.92
CA ILE A 118 -0.25 0.81 14.63
C ILE A 118 0.66 0.98 15.84
N ILE A 119 1.33 -0.11 16.19
CA ILE A 119 2.25 -0.15 17.33
C ILE A 119 3.72 -0.15 16.87
N CYS A 120 4.01 -0.41 15.60
CA CYS A 120 5.36 -0.61 15.09
C CYS A 120 5.96 0.62 14.40
N GLY A 121 7.12 0.46 13.75
CA GLY A 121 7.84 1.50 13.04
C GLY A 121 7.04 2.29 11.98
N CYS A 122 5.93 1.74 11.52
CA CYS A 122 5.04 2.42 10.59
C CYS A 122 4.45 3.73 11.15
N ARG A 123 4.31 3.82 12.48
CA ARG A 123 3.87 5.04 13.16
C ARG A 123 4.79 6.22 12.87
N ARG A 124 6.09 5.96 12.75
CA ARG A 124 7.07 6.97 12.36
C ARG A 124 6.79 7.52 10.97
N TYR A 125 6.49 6.65 10.01
CA TYR A 125 6.17 7.05 8.64
C TYR A 125 4.87 7.85 8.56
N MET A 126 3.88 7.49 9.36
CA MET A 126 2.64 8.24 9.46
C MET A 126 2.87 9.67 9.99
N ARG A 127 3.83 9.86 10.89
CA ARG A 127 4.23 11.18 11.37
C ARG A 127 5.04 11.99 10.35
N MET A 128 5.85 11.32 9.54
CA MET A 128 6.62 11.97 8.47
C MET A 128 5.75 12.41 7.31
N LEU A 129 4.65 11.68 7.06
CA LEU A 129 3.62 12.00 6.08
C LEU A 129 2.28 12.12 6.80
N PRO A 130 2.01 13.26 7.47
CA PRO A 130 0.81 13.39 8.31
C PRO A 130 -0.48 13.60 7.52
N ASP A 131 -0.40 13.99 6.25
CA ASP A 131 -1.58 14.17 5.41
C ASP A 131 -2.16 12.80 5.01
N PRO A 132 -3.43 12.51 5.34
CA PRO A 132 -4.07 11.27 4.92
C PRO A 132 -4.02 11.03 3.40
N ALA A 133 -4.06 12.09 2.61
CA ALA A 133 -4.00 12.00 1.15
C ALA A 133 -2.68 11.41 0.63
N ASP A 134 -1.62 11.41 1.42
CA ASP A 134 -0.33 10.82 1.04
C ASP A 134 -0.32 9.29 1.19
N HIS A 135 -1.34 8.69 1.79
CA HIS A 135 -1.40 7.25 2.07
C HIS A 135 -2.49 6.57 1.24
N PRO A 136 -2.14 5.91 0.12
CA PRO A 136 -3.10 5.08 -0.60
C PRO A 136 -3.69 3.98 0.28
N VAL A 137 -4.98 3.75 0.14
CA VAL A 137 -5.73 2.70 0.83
C VAL A 137 -6.53 1.90 -0.19
N PHE A 138 -6.41 0.59 -0.13
CA PHE A 138 -7.17 -0.33 -0.98
C PHE A 138 -8.00 -1.25 -0.10
N ARG A 139 -9.30 -1.29 -0.33
CA ARG A 139 -10.12 -2.36 0.22
C ARG A 139 -9.89 -3.62 -0.61
N ILE A 140 -9.62 -4.73 0.05
CA ILE A 140 -9.39 -6.00 -0.62
C ILE A 140 -10.51 -6.99 -0.30
N GLU A 141 -10.91 -7.72 -1.33
CA GLU A 141 -11.92 -8.77 -1.23
C GLU A 141 -11.41 -10.03 -1.93
N PRO A 142 -11.68 -11.25 -1.38
CA PRO A 142 -11.29 -12.47 -2.05
C PRO A 142 -11.87 -12.53 -3.46
N ARG A 143 -11.05 -12.90 -4.42
CA ARG A 143 -11.49 -13.16 -5.79
C ARG A 143 -11.94 -14.60 -5.89
N ARG A 144 -13.18 -14.77 -6.25
CA ARG A 144 -13.77 -16.09 -6.52
C ARG A 144 -13.62 -16.49 -7.96
#